data_46d9a81c632001b62264fc9a53699345
#
_entry.id   46d9a81c632001b62264fc9a53699345
#
_cell.length_a   1.000
_cell.length_b   1.000
_cell.length_c   1.000
_cell.angle_alpha   90.00
_cell.angle_beta   90.00
_cell.angle_gamma   90.00
#
_symmetry.space_group_name_H-M   'P 1'
#
loop_
_entity.id
_entity.type
_entity.pdbx_description
1 polymer ?
#
loop_
_entity_poly.entity_id
_entity_poly.type
_entity_poly.pdbx_seq_one_letter_code
_entity_poly.pdbx_strand_id
1 'polypeptide(L)'
;MIMQKYNLIDVASVIRSKNSGPYELTFDVIFKDFDMYEKVKAAKIFNNKMFADLYKIKEEDIINIVHFDPAKAIKITIVRPIPSGALGETDVYGAQQHVPLMNSSFEL
;
A
#
# COMPACT_ATOMS: atom_id res chain seq x y z
N MET A 1 13.01 20.99 -13.89
CA MET A 1 12.43 19.66 -14.13
C MET A 1 10.94 19.70 -13.87
N ILE A 2 10.13 19.20 -14.79
CA ILE A 2 8.69 19.16 -14.64
C ILE A 2 8.29 17.79 -14.10
N MET A 3 7.60 17.77 -12.96
CA MET A 3 7.07 16.55 -12.40
C MET A 3 5.62 16.36 -12.86
N GLN A 4 5.27 15.14 -13.18
CA GLN A 4 3.93 14.77 -13.62
C GLN A 4 3.22 14.02 -12.48
N LYS A 5 1.94 14.35 -12.29
CA LYS A 5 1.10 13.66 -11.29
C LYS A 5 0.49 12.40 -11.89
N TYR A 6 0.54 11.34 -11.12
CA TYR A 6 -0.05 10.05 -11.47
C TYR A 6 -1.03 9.62 -10.39
N ASN A 7 -2.18 9.11 -10.78
CA ASN A 7 -3.10 8.44 -9.87
C ASN A 7 -2.72 6.97 -9.81
N LEU A 8 -2.61 6.42 -8.62
CA LEU A 8 -2.18 5.02 -8.46
C LEU A 8 -3.09 4.05 -9.23
N ILE A 9 -4.40 4.31 -9.21
CA ILE A 9 -5.37 3.47 -9.90
C ILE A 9 -5.13 3.38 -11.41
N ASP A 10 -4.51 4.40 -12.01
CA ASP A 10 -4.25 4.43 -13.45
C ASP A 10 -3.02 3.62 -13.84
N VAL A 11 -2.07 3.44 -12.93
CA VAL A 11 -0.78 2.79 -13.21
C VAL A 11 -0.64 1.41 -12.57
N ALA A 12 -1.55 1.06 -11.68
CA ALA A 12 -1.58 -0.25 -11.04
C ALA A 12 -2.61 -1.16 -11.71
N SER A 13 -2.24 -2.43 -11.90
CA SER A 13 -3.18 -3.45 -12.38
C SER A 13 -3.96 -4.07 -11.23
N VAL A 14 -3.38 -4.09 -10.03
CA VAL A 14 -4.02 -4.65 -8.82
C VAL A 14 -3.67 -3.76 -7.63
N ILE A 15 -4.68 -3.42 -6.85
CA ILE A 15 -4.54 -2.79 -5.53
C ILE A 15 -5.47 -3.56 -4.62
N ARG A 16 -4.93 -4.23 -3.61
CA ARG A 16 -5.74 -5.04 -2.70
C ARG A 16 -5.19 -5.04 -1.29
N SER A 17 -6.02 -5.46 -0.34
CA SER A 17 -5.61 -5.66 1.05
C SER A 17 -6.19 -6.96 1.57
N LYS A 18 -5.51 -7.56 2.55
CA LYS A 18 -5.99 -8.77 3.22
C LYS A 18 -5.34 -8.90 4.59
N ASN A 19 -5.97 -9.66 5.48
CA ASN A 19 -5.33 -10.02 6.75
C ASN A 19 -4.16 -10.95 6.50
N SER A 20 -3.05 -10.70 7.21
CA SER A 20 -1.91 -11.61 7.29
C SER A 20 -1.79 -12.21 8.69
N GLY A 21 -2.87 -12.10 9.47
CA GLY A 21 -3.02 -12.55 10.84
C GLY A 21 -4.06 -11.67 11.52
N PRO A 22 -4.48 -11.98 12.78
CA PRO A 22 -5.50 -11.17 13.46
C PRO A 22 -5.04 -9.74 13.76
N TYR A 23 -3.72 -9.50 13.81
CA TYR A 23 -3.14 -8.21 14.16
C TYR A 23 -2.34 -7.59 13.03
N GLU A 24 -2.33 -8.18 11.84
CA GLU A 24 -1.58 -7.69 10.69
C GLU A 24 -2.44 -7.57 9.46
N LEU A 25 -2.16 -6.55 8.67
CA LEU A 25 -2.83 -6.27 7.42
C LEU A 25 -1.78 -6.09 6.33
N THR A 26 -1.97 -6.73 5.19
CA THR A 26 -1.07 -6.65 4.06
C THR A 26 -1.75 -5.99 2.88
N PHE A 27 -1.01 -5.07 2.24
CA PHE A 27 -1.43 -4.40 1.00
C PHE A 27 -0.53 -4.87 -0.13
N ASP A 28 -1.12 -5.15 -1.29
CA ASP A 28 -0.39 -5.45 -2.51
C ASP A 28 -0.73 -4.41 -3.57
N VAL A 29 0.30 -3.83 -4.17
CA VAL A 29 0.18 -2.96 -5.34
C VAL A 29 0.99 -3.59 -6.44
N ILE A 30 0.33 -3.98 -7.53
CA ILE A 30 1.00 -4.57 -8.69
C ILE A 30 0.87 -3.58 -9.84
N PHE A 31 2.00 -3.16 -10.41
CA PHE A 31 2.01 -2.17 -11.50
C PHE A 31 1.73 -2.82 -12.85
N LYS A 32 1.24 -2.00 -13.79
CA LYS A 32 0.90 -2.48 -15.14
C LYS A 32 2.15 -2.80 -15.96
N ASP A 33 3.24 -2.04 -15.74
CA ASP A 33 4.48 -2.25 -16.48
C ASP A 33 5.71 -2.04 -15.60
N PHE A 34 6.85 -2.55 -16.06
CA PHE A 34 8.11 -2.44 -15.32
C PHE A 34 8.65 -1.02 -15.29
N ASP A 35 8.43 -0.24 -16.33
CA ASP A 35 8.96 1.11 -16.41
C ASP A 35 8.41 1.98 -15.27
N MET A 36 7.11 1.97 -15.07
CA MET A 36 6.47 2.70 -13.97
C MET A 36 6.90 2.14 -12.62
N TYR A 37 6.95 0.81 -12.48
CA TYR A 37 7.39 0.17 -11.25
C TYR A 37 8.81 0.62 -10.85
N GLU A 38 9.75 0.59 -11.80
CA GLU A 38 11.14 0.99 -11.55
C GLU A 38 11.25 2.46 -11.18
N LYS A 39 10.50 3.34 -11.82
CA LYS A 39 10.46 4.77 -11.50
C LYS A 39 9.95 5.02 -10.08
N VAL A 40 8.88 4.35 -9.71
CA VAL A 40 8.28 4.46 -8.37
C VAL A 40 9.26 3.96 -7.31
N LYS A 41 9.90 2.83 -7.58
CA LYS A 41 10.90 2.25 -6.68
C LYS A 41 12.10 3.19 -6.51
N ALA A 42 12.67 3.68 -7.61
CA ALA A 42 13.83 4.57 -7.58
C ALA A 42 13.54 5.88 -6.85
N ALA A 43 12.35 6.42 -7.01
CA ALA A 43 11.92 7.66 -6.35
C ALA A 43 11.49 7.45 -4.90
N LYS A 44 11.45 6.20 -4.43
CA LYS A 44 11.04 5.84 -3.07
C LYS A 44 9.67 6.41 -2.70
N ILE A 45 8.73 6.33 -3.66
CA ILE A 45 7.38 6.85 -3.48
C ILE A 45 6.66 6.15 -2.32
N PHE A 46 6.77 4.81 -2.25
CA PHE A 46 6.19 4.03 -1.15
C PHE A 46 7.22 3.90 -0.04
N ASN A 47 7.11 4.73 0.97
CA ASN A 47 7.99 4.73 2.13
C ASN A 47 7.14 4.80 3.41
N ASN A 48 7.79 4.64 4.56
CA ASN A 48 7.08 4.61 5.84
C ASN A 48 6.28 5.88 6.09
N LYS A 49 6.87 7.05 5.81
CA LYS A 49 6.19 8.32 6.04
C LYS A 49 4.95 8.47 5.17
N MET A 50 5.07 8.17 3.89
CA MET A 50 3.95 8.27 2.95
C MET A 50 2.79 7.38 3.39
N PHE A 51 3.08 6.13 3.74
CA PHE A 51 2.05 5.18 4.11
C PHE A 51 1.44 5.51 5.49
N ALA A 52 2.26 5.93 6.44
CA ALA A 52 1.78 6.36 7.75
C ALA A 52 0.84 7.57 7.63
N ASP A 53 1.20 8.55 6.80
CA ASP A 53 0.36 9.72 6.57
C ASP A 53 -0.97 9.35 5.89
N LEU A 54 -0.90 8.45 4.91
CA LEU A 54 -2.08 8.02 4.15
C LEU A 54 -3.09 7.29 5.04
N TYR A 55 -2.62 6.42 5.91
CA TYR A 55 -3.47 5.61 6.78
C TYR A 55 -3.64 6.19 8.18
N LYS A 56 -3.00 7.35 8.46
CA LYS A 56 -3.09 8.04 9.77
C LYS A 56 -2.66 7.12 10.91
N ILE A 57 -1.55 6.42 10.69
CA ILE A 57 -0.91 5.55 11.68
C ILE A 57 0.50 6.05 11.95
N LYS A 58 1.15 5.48 12.95
CA LYS A 58 2.54 5.79 13.25
C LYS A 58 3.46 5.03 12.31
N GLU A 59 4.62 5.59 11.98
CA GLU A 59 5.60 4.89 11.14
C GLU A 59 6.03 3.56 11.76
N GLU A 60 6.11 3.49 13.09
CA GLU A 60 6.46 2.27 13.82
C GLU A 60 5.43 1.14 13.67
N ASP A 61 4.20 1.46 13.24
CA ASP A 61 3.17 0.47 12.97
C ASP A 61 3.35 -0.18 11.60
N ILE A 62 4.25 0.33 10.77
CA ILE A 62 4.58 -0.28 9.49
C ILE A 62 5.65 -1.32 9.72
N ILE A 63 5.31 -2.59 9.51
CA ILE A 63 6.22 -3.70 9.75
C ILE A 63 7.28 -3.77 8.67
N ASN A 64 6.87 -3.73 7.40
CA ASN A 64 7.82 -3.66 6.29
C ASN A 64 7.15 -3.14 5.01
N ILE A 65 7.98 -2.70 4.08
CA ILE A 65 7.62 -2.37 2.71
C ILE A 65 8.62 -3.10 1.83
N VAL A 66 8.13 -4.04 1.02
CA VAL A 66 8.96 -4.89 0.17
C VAL A 66 8.65 -4.62 -1.29
N HIS A 67 9.70 -4.41 -2.09
CA HIS A 67 9.59 -4.29 -3.54
C HIS A 67 9.94 -5.64 -4.14
N PHE A 68 8.95 -6.31 -4.73
CA PHE A 68 9.14 -7.62 -5.36
C PHE A 68 9.23 -7.46 -6.86
N ASP A 69 10.46 -7.33 -7.36
CA ASP A 69 10.75 -6.99 -8.75
C ASP A 69 10.11 -7.95 -9.77
N PRO A 70 10.20 -9.28 -9.61
CA PRO A 70 9.65 -10.19 -10.62
C PRO A 70 8.16 -9.99 -10.92
N ALA A 71 7.39 -9.53 -9.93
CA ALA A 71 5.95 -9.33 -10.07
C ALA A 71 5.56 -7.87 -10.29
N LYS A 72 6.52 -6.94 -10.36
CA LYS A 72 6.25 -5.50 -10.42
C LYS A 72 5.37 -5.07 -9.23
N ALA A 73 5.63 -5.61 -8.07
CA ALA A 73 4.75 -5.49 -6.91
C ALA A 73 5.43 -4.82 -5.73
N ILE A 74 4.65 -4.04 -4.99
CA ILE A 74 5.04 -3.50 -3.70
C ILE A 74 4.08 -4.08 -2.67
N LYS A 75 4.67 -4.66 -1.61
CA LYS A 75 3.91 -5.27 -0.53
C LYS A 75 4.18 -4.50 0.76
N ILE A 76 3.11 -4.04 1.40
CA ILE A 76 3.19 -3.29 2.65
C ILE A 76 2.45 -4.07 3.74
N THR A 77 3.12 -4.31 4.87
CA THR A 77 2.51 -4.96 6.03
C THR A 77 2.49 -4.00 7.20
N ILE A 78 1.33 -3.85 7.82
CA ILE A 78 1.15 -2.98 8.98
C ILE A 78 0.51 -3.72 10.13
N VAL A 79 0.67 -3.17 11.34
CA VAL A 79 -0.10 -3.62 12.50
C VAL A 79 -1.54 -3.15 12.31
N ARG A 80 -2.47 -4.06 12.48
CA ARG A 80 -3.89 -3.75 12.32
C ARG A 80 -4.40 -3.01 13.57
N PRO A 81 -5.02 -1.82 13.41
CA PRO A 81 -5.49 -1.05 14.57
C PRO A 81 -6.56 -1.77 15.40
N ILE A 82 -7.42 -2.54 14.71
CA ILE A 82 -8.45 -3.37 15.36
C ILE A 82 -8.21 -4.80 14.93
N PRO A 83 -7.98 -5.73 15.86
CA PRO A 83 -7.77 -7.13 15.50
C PRO A 83 -8.94 -7.71 14.70
N SER A 84 -8.63 -8.58 13.76
CA SER A 84 -9.64 -9.25 12.93
C SER A 84 -10.62 -10.02 13.83
N GLY A 85 -11.92 -9.78 13.62
CA GLY A 85 -12.97 -10.41 14.39
C GLY A 85 -13.26 -9.77 15.74
N ALA A 86 -12.54 -8.71 16.13
CA ALA A 86 -12.80 -7.98 17.37
C ALA A 86 -14.13 -7.23 17.30
N LEU A 87 -14.69 -6.92 18.47
CA LEU A 87 -15.91 -6.12 18.54
C LEU A 87 -15.67 -4.75 17.90
N GLY A 88 -16.54 -4.36 16.99
CA GLY A 88 -16.40 -3.14 16.20
C GLY A 88 -15.69 -3.31 14.87
N GLU A 89 -15.15 -4.49 14.59
CA GLU A 89 -14.53 -4.79 13.32
C GLU A 89 -15.59 -5.08 12.26
N THR A 90 -15.57 -4.32 11.16
CA THR A 90 -16.53 -4.47 10.05
C THR A 90 -15.91 -5.11 8.81
N ASP A 91 -14.58 -5.30 8.80
CA ASP A 91 -13.85 -5.89 7.67
C ASP A 91 -12.93 -7.01 8.19
N VAL A 92 -13.55 -8.14 8.52
CA VAL A 92 -12.86 -9.29 9.13
C VAL A 92 -11.70 -9.79 8.26
N TYR A 93 -11.87 -9.77 6.94
CA TYR A 93 -10.86 -10.28 6.01
C TYR A 93 -9.82 -9.22 5.60
N GLY A 94 -10.02 -7.96 5.98
CA GLY A 94 -9.14 -6.88 5.57
C GLY A 94 -9.26 -6.51 4.08
N ALA A 95 -10.32 -6.95 3.40
CA ALA A 95 -10.43 -6.82 1.95
C ALA A 95 -10.85 -5.42 1.49
N GLN A 96 -11.33 -4.57 2.40
CA GLN A 96 -11.80 -3.22 2.10
C GLN A 96 -10.82 -2.12 2.52
N GLN A 97 -9.69 -2.49 3.11
CA GLN A 97 -8.73 -1.51 3.66
C GLN A 97 -7.87 -0.83 2.59
N HIS A 98 -7.93 -1.30 1.36
CA HIS A 98 -7.13 -0.73 0.25
C HIS A 98 -7.69 0.58 -0.32
N VAL A 99 -8.87 1.03 0.09
CA VAL A 99 -9.54 2.20 -0.50
C VAL A 99 -8.72 3.50 -0.41
N PRO A 100 -8.12 3.87 0.75
CA PRO A 100 -7.26 5.05 0.78
C PRO A 100 -6.10 4.98 -0.21
N LEU A 101 -5.50 3.80 -0.35
CA LEU A 101 -4.40 3.56 -1.29
C LEU A 101 -4.87 3.70 -2.73
N MET A 102 -6.05 3.17 -3.05
CA MET A 102 -6.67 3.25 -4.36
C MET A 102 -6.91 4.69 -4.81
N ASN A 103 -7.20 5.57 -3.86
CA ASN A 103 -7.47 6.99 -4.12
C ASN A 103 -6.21 7.87 -4.05
N SER A 104 -5.04 7.26 -3.85
CA SER A 104 -3.80 8.02 -3.70
C SER A 104 -3.21 8.44 -5.04
N SER A 105 -2.34 9.43 -4.98
CA SER A 105 -1.60 9.93 -6.15
C SER A 105 -0.17 10.27 -5.75
N PHE A 106 0.70 10.38 -6.74
CA PHE A 106 2.11 10.71 -6.53
C PHE A 106 2.65 11.48 -7.73
N GLU A 107 3.83 12.07 -7.55
CA GLU A 107 4.50 12.84 -8.61
C GLU A 107 5.86 12.22 -8.93
N LEU A 108 6.17 12.20 -10.21
CA LEU A 108 7.48 11.76 -10.72
C LEU A 108 8.05 12.76 -11.69
#